data_6c61f39e39e14019532586b2e881a146
#
_entry.id   6c61f39e39e14019532586b2e881a146
#
_cell.length_a   1.000
_cell.length_b   1.000
_cell.length_c   1.000
_cell.angle_alpha   90.00
_cell.angle_beta   90.00
_cell.angle_gamma   90.00
#
_symmetry.space_group_name_H-M   'P 1'
#
loop_
_entity.id
_entity.type
_entity.pdbx_description
1 polymer ?
#
loop_
_entity_poly.entity_id
_entity_poly.type
_entity_poly.pdbx_seq_one_letter_code
_entity_poly.pdbx_strand_id
1 'polypeptide(L)'
;MALGMLVLPTAQPPDRPTASLTIGRLHYDGGGDWYANPSSLPNLLKALKDRTTLPVADRERVVTLTGPELWDVPYLYMTGHGNVHFSDVELKNLRRYLEQGGFLHADDNYGMNTSFRREIARVFPDHPLVEVPLTHPIYNLVYAFPKGIPKIHEHDGLPAQGFGIFLGDRLVVYYSYQSDLGDGWEDPDVHKDPPELHEAALRMGVNLFTYAVTAMR
;
A
#
# COMPACT_ATOMS: atom_id res chain seq x y z
N MET A 1 66.10 -16.40 -10.92
CA MET A 1 65.41 -15.48 -9.98
C MET A 1 63.96 -15.39 -10.42
N ALA A 2 63.03 -16.04 -9.73
CA ALA A 2 61.60 -15.97 -10.00
C ALA A 2 60.97 -14.96 -9.08
N LEU A 3 60.38 -13.91 -9.64
CA LEU A 3 59.66 -12.84 -8.92
C LEU A 3 58.28 -13.35 -8.56
N GLY A 4 58.05 -13.71 -7.30
CA GLY A 4 56.73 -14.08 -6.79
C GLY A 4 55.84 -12.88 -6.70
N MET A 5 54.73 -12.89 -7.46
CA MET A 5 53.69 -11.86 -7.45
C MET A 5 52.80 -12.09 -6.22
N LEU A 6 52.85 -11.19 -5.24
CA LEU A 6 52.05 -11.22 -4.04
C LEU A 6 50.62 -10.73 -4.41
N VAL A 7 49.66 -11.64 -4.48
CA VAL A 7 48.24 -11.30 -4.66
C VAL A 7 47.66 -10.96 -3.28
N LEU A 8 47.40 -9.70 -3.04
CA LEU A 8 46.68 -9.25 -1.85
C LEU A 8 45.18 -9.61 -1.96
N PRO A 9 44.58 -10.17 -0.89
CA PRO A 9 43.15 -10.44 -0.90
C PRO A 9 42.37 -9.10 -0.96
N THR A 10 41.54 -8.95 -1.97
CA THR A 10 40.57 -7.85 -2.03
C THR A 10 39.54 -8.07 -0.95
N ALA A 11 39.53 -7.21 0.07
CA ALA A 11 38.48 -7.19 1.07
C ALA A 11 37.14 -6.89 0.37
N GLN A 12 36.18 -7.81 0.44
CA GLN A 12 34.80 -7.54 0.06
C GLN A 12 34.27 -6.38 0.93
N PRO A 13 33.60 -5.39 0.33
CA PRO A 13 32.93 -4.37 1.14
C PRO A 13 31.90 -5.05 2.05
N PRO A 14 31.77 -4.58 3.31
CA PRO A 14 30.77 -5.15 4.22
C PRO A 14 29.39 -5.07 3.59
N ASP A 15 28.66 -6.19 3.60
CA ASP A 15 27.25 -6.24 3.24
C ASP A 15 26.51 -5.17 4.05
N ARG A 16 26.15 -4.06 3.40
CA ARG A 16 25.20 -3.14 4.00
C ARG A 16 23.87 -3.90 4.11
N PRO A 17 23.27 -4.00 5.29
CA PRO A 17 21.95 -4.58 5.39
C PRO A 17 21.05 -3.77 4.46
N THR A 18 20.53 -4.42 3.42
CA THR A 18 19.52 -3.81 2.55
C THR A 18 18.37 -3.42 3.45
N ALA A 19 18.04 -2.12 3.52
CA ALA A 19 16.95 -1.64 4.33
C ALA A 19 15.67 -2.40 3.92
N SER A 20 15.06 -3.09 4.88
CA SER A 20 13.86 -3.85 4.60
C SER A 20 12.70 -2.91 4.27
N LEU A 21 12.04 -3.15 3.15
CA LEU A 21 10.81 -2.45 2.77
C LEU A 21 9.70 -2.80 3.76
N THR A 22 8.89 -1.83 4.14
CA THR A 22 7.73 -2.09 5.00
C THR A 22 6.53 -1.24 4.60
N ILE A 23 5.40 -1.55 5.22
CA ILE A 23 4.13 -0.82 5.08
C ILE A 23 4.02 0.14 6.26
N GLY A 24 3.68 1.39 6.00
CA GLY A 24 3.25 2.34 7.02
C GLY A 24 1.74 2.25 7.21
N ARG A 25 1.26 1.78 8.37
CA ARG A 25 -0.14 1.91 8.75
C ARG A 25 -0.40 3.35 9.16
N LEU A 26 -1.20 4.07 8.41
CA LEU A 26 -1.45 5.48 8.66
C LEU A 26 -2.39 5.68 9.85
N HIS A 27 -1.88 6.28 10.92
CA HIS A 27 -2.68 6.81 12.02
C HIS A 27 -3.16 8.20 11.62
N TYR A 28 -4.45 8.34 11.40
CA TYR A 28 -5.11 9.59 11.01
C TYR A 28 -6.13 10.02 12.06
N ASP A 29 -6.46 11.30 12.08
CA ASP A 29 -7.48 11.88 12.94
C ASP A 29 -8.88 11.88 12.29
N GLY A 30 -9.91 12.20 13.08
CA GLY A 30 -11.29 12.33 12.62
C GLY A 30 -12.26 11.34 13.25
N GLY A 31 -11.76 10.38 14.01
CA GLY A 31 -12.57 9.39 14.75
C GLY A 31 -12.84 8.08 14.00
N GLY A 32 -12.23 7.88 12.83
CA GLY A 32 -12.20 6.57 12.19
C GLY A 32 -11.22 5.61 12.89
N ASP A 33 -11.48 4.32 12.78
CA ASP A 33 -10.71 3.25 13.42
C ASP A 33 -9.52 2.81 12.56
N TRP A 34 -8.56 3.70 12.32
CA TRP A 34 -7.33 3.47 11.55
C TRP A 34 -6.57 2.19 11.92
N TYR A 35 -6.83 1.64 13.09
CA TYR A 35 -6.24 0.42 13.66
C TYR A 35 -7.02 -0.85 13.33
N ALA A 36 -8.10 -0.76 12.55
CA ALA A 36 -8.88 -1.92 12.11
C ALA A 36 -8.00 -2.96 11.39
N ASN A 37 -8.46 -4.21 11.39
CA ASN A 37 -7.81 -5.32 10.69
C ASN A 37 -6.36 -5.58 11.17
N PRO A 38 -6.16 -5.95 12.45
CA PRO A 38 -4.82 -6.01 13.04
C PRO A 38 -3.91 -7.09 12.44
N SER A 39 -4.44 -8.20 11.93
CA SER A 39 -3.66 -9.28 11.31
C SER A 39 -3.40 -9.05 9.81
N SER A 40 -4.10 -8.10 9.18
CA SER A 40 -4.07 -7.88 7.74
C SER A 40 -2.67 -7.59 7.19
N LEU A 41 -1.98 -6.60 7.73
CA LEU A 41 -0.66 -6.19 7.22
C LEU A 41 0.46 -7.20 7.53
N PRO A 42 0.52 -7.85 8.71
CA PRO A 42 1.42 -8.98 8.94
C PRO A 42 1.24 -10.09 7.89
N ASN A 43 0.00 -10.46 7.57
CA ASN A 43 -0.30 -11.49 6.58
C ASN A 43 0.09 -11.05 5.16
N LEU A 44 -0.17 -9.81 4.79
CA LEU A 44 0.27 -9.26 3.51
C LEU A 44 1.80 -9.25 3.40
N LEU A 45 2.52 -8.81 4.44
CA LEU A 45 3.99 -8.83 4.46
C LEU A 45 4.55 -10.25 4.36
N LYS A 46 3.90 -11.21 5.02
CA LYS A 46 4.24 -12.63 4.86
C LYS A 46 4.02 -13.10 3.42
N ALA A 47 2.88 -12.76 2.81
CA ALA A 47 2.60 -13.11 1.42
C ALA A 47 3.62 -12.50 0.45
N LEU A 48 4.06 -11.26 0.68
CA LEU A 48 5.12 -10.61 -0.11
C LEU A 48 6.46 -11.35 -0.01
N LYS A 49 6.85 -11.78 1.20
CA LYS A 49 8.07 -12.60 1.39
C LYS A 49 8.01 -13.93 0.66
N ASP A 50 6.87 -14.61 0.77
CA ASP A 50 6.71 -15.95 0.21
C ASP A 50 6.60 -15.94 -1.32
N ARG A 51 6.16 -14.83 -1.93
CA ARG A 51 5.76 -14.74 -3.34
C ARG A 51 6.61 -13.81 -4.19
N THR A 52 7.52 -13.06 -3.59
CA THR A 52 8.40 -12.12 -4.29
C THR A 52 9.83 -12.22 -3.78
N THR A 53 10.75 -11.56 -4.49
CA THR A 53 12.16 -11.42 -4.05
C THR A 53 12.41 -10.10 -3.31
N LEU A 54 11.37 -9.36 -2.99
CA LEU A 54 11.49 -8.07 -2.30
C LEU A 54 11.96 -8.27 -0.85
N PRO A 55 12.94 -7.50 -0.37
CA PRO A 55 13.41 -7.56 1.01
C PRO A 55 12.43 -6.84 1.93
N VAL A 56 11.33 -7.49 2.31
CA VAL A 56 10.30 -6.89 3.17
C VAL A 56 10.50 -7.25 4.64
N ALA A 57 10.07 -6.35 5.51
CA ALA A 57 10.08 -6.53 6.96
C ALA A 57 9.03 -7.55 7.42
N ASP A 58 9.13 -7.98 8.70
CA ASP A 58 8.16 -8.91 9.29
C ASP A 58 6.86 -8.23 9.73
N ARG A 59 6.93 -6.92 10.00
CA ARG A 59 5.80 -6.14 10.51
C ARG A 59 5.75 -4.77 9.86
N GLU A 60 4.55 -4.23 9.83
CA GLU A 60 4.30 -2.84 9.50
C GLU A 60 4.82 -1.88 10.57
N ARG A 61 4.81 -0.59 10.27
CA ARG A 61 5.04 0.50 11.22
C ARG A 61 3.80 1.39 11.28
N VAL A 62 3.38 1.77 12.47
CA VAL A 62 2.40 2.85 12.62
C VAL A 62 3.11 4.16 12.33
N VAL A 63 2.54 4.97 11.44
CA VAL A 63 3.10 6.28 11.05
C VAL A 63 2.03 7.34 11.09
N THR A 64 2.44 8.57 11.40
CA THR A 64 1.59 9.77 11.28
C THR A 64 2.13 10.64 10.15
N LEU A 65 1.28 11.48 9.56
CA LEU A 65 1.70 12.40 8.50
C LEU A 65 2.64 13.51 8.98
N THR A 66 2.80 13.66 10.29
CA THR A 66 3.74 14.63 10.92
C THR A 66 4.97 13.97 11.53
N GLY A 67 4.99 12.63 11.63
CA GLY A 67 6.11 11.87 12.16
C GLY A 67 7.26 11.74 11.16
N PRO A 68 8.52 11.66 11.65
CA PRO A 68 9.67 11.45 10.79
C PRO A 68 9.63 10.09 10.07
N GLU A 69 8.98 9.08 10.63
CA GLU A 69 8.86 7.72 10.09
C GLU A 69 8.12 7.67 8.76
N LEU A 70 7.33 8.71 8.44
CA LEU A 70 6.64 8.85 7.15
C LEU A 70 7.59 8.68 5.96
N TRP A 71 8.81 9.22 6.09
CA TRP A 71 9.80 9.28 5.02
C TRP A 71 10.59 7.97 4.84
N ASP A 72 10.44 7.04 5.79
CA ASP A 72 11.14 5.75 5.79
C ASP A 72 10.31 4.62 5.14
N VAL A 73 9.03 4.87 4.83
CA VAL A 73 8.14 3.85 4.28
C VAL A 73 7.76 4.20 2.83
N PRO A 74 7.87 3.26 1.87
CA PRO A 74 7.51 3.51 0.48
C PRO A 74 5.99 3.42 0.22
N TYR A 75 5.27 2.78 1.12
CA TYR A 75 3.86 2.44 0.97
C TYR A 75 3.11 2.75 2.27
N LEU A 76 2.13 3.65 2.17
CA LEU A 76 1.17 3.93 3.22
C LEU A 76 -0.10 3.12 2.98
N TYR A 77 -0.58 2.48 4.02
CA TYR A 77 -1.89 1.84 4.08
C TYR A 77 -2.80 2.59 5.03
N MET A 78 -3.99 2.90 4.57
CA MET A 78 -5.01 3.61 5.30
C MET A 78 -6.31 2.82 5.20
N THR A 79 -6.91 2.48 6.31
CA THR A 79 -8.19 1.78 6.39
C THR A 79 -9.00 2.28 7.56
N GLY A 80 -10.23 1.87 7.68
CA GLY A 80 -11.11 2.08 8.82
C GLY A 80 -12.54 2.41 8.44
N HIS A 81 -13.38 2.45 9.46
CA HIS A 81 -14.75 2.94 9.37
C HIS A 81 -14.81 4.39 9.85
N GLY A 82 -15.71 5.17 9.29
CA GLY A 82 -16.01 6.50 9.81
C GLY A 82 -15.22 7.64 9.21
N ASN A 83 -15.01 8.69 10.01
CA ASN A 83 -14.53 9.94 9.47
C ASN A 83 -12.99 10.03 9.45
N VAL A 84 -12.47 10.58 8.36
CA VAL A 84 -11.07 10.94 8.17
C VAL A 84 -10.94 12.45 8.20
N HIS A 85 -9.92 12.95 8.87
CA HIS A 85 -9.59 14.38 8.86
C HIS A 85 -8.08 14.59 8.83
N PHE A 86 -7.61 15.47 7.96
CA PHE A 86 -6.22 15.92 7.89
C PHE A 86 -6.13 17.41 8.21
N SER A 87 -5.23 17.76 9.11
CA SER A 87 -4.80 19.15 9.35
C SER A 87 -4.06 19.70 8.12
N ASP A 88 -3.91 21.02 8.04
CA ASP A 88 -3.20 21.67 6.92
C ASP A 88 -1.73 21.25 6.82
N VAL A 89 -1.09 20.89 7.94
CA VAL A 89 0.28 20.37 7.95
C VAL A 89 0.31 18.96 7.37
N GLU A 90 -0.63 18.11 7.76
CA GLU A 90 -0.75 16.74 7.26
C GLU A 90 -1.05 16.68 5.77
N LEU A 91 -1.93 17.57 5.28
CA LEU A 91 -2.20 17.70 3.83
C LEU A 91 -0.93 18.01 3.04
N LYS A 92 -0.11 18.97 3.52
CA LYS A 92 1.14 19.34 2.88
C LYS A 92 2.16 18.20 2.90
N ASN A 93 2.28 17.51 4.03
CA ASN A 93 3.21 16.40 4.18
C ASN A 93 2.80 15.21 3.32
N LEU A 94 1.51 14.85 3.30
CA LEU A 94 1.00 13.77 2.45
C LEU A 94 1.24 14.08 0.96
N ARG A 95 0.91 15.30 0.52
CA ARG A 95 1.19 15.74 -0.85
C ARG A 95 2.67 15.60 -1.19
N ARG A 96 3.56 16.14 -0.34
CA ARG A 96 5.01 16.05 -0.53
C ARG A 96 5.50 14.60 -0.55
N TYR A 97 5.01 13.76 0.34
CA TYR A 97 5.36 12.34 0.38
C TYR A 97 5.01 11.64 -0.94
N LEU A 98 3.82 11.88 -1.46
CA LEU A 98 3.34 11.30 -2.72
C LEU A 98 4.12 11.87 -3.93
N GLU A 99 4.41 13.16 -3.95
CA GLU A 99 5.23 13.80 -4.99
C GLU A 99 6.68 13.27 -5.01
N GLN A 100 7.24 12.90 -3.86
CA GLN A 100 8.61 12.38 -3.72
C GLN A 100 8.75 10.86 -3.94
N GLY A 101 7.73 10.18 -4.40
CA GLY A 101 7.80 8.76 -4.75
C GLY A 101 6.97 7.85 -3.85
N GLY A 102 6.42 8.34 -2.74
CA GLY A 102 5.53 7.58 -1.89
C GLY A 102 4.26 7.13 -2.60
N PHE A 103 3.58 6.15 -2.01
CA PHE A 103 2.32 5.61 -2.48
C PHE A 103 1.34 5.49 -1.33
N LEU A 104 0.08 5.89 -1.54
CA LEU A 104 -1.01 5.70 -0.59
C LEU A 104 -2.02 4.69 -1.14
N HIS A 105 -2.24 3.62 -0.41
CA HIS A 105 -3.40 2.75 -0.58
C HIS A 105 -4.42 3.06 0.51
N ALA A 106 -5.58 3.56 0.12
CA ALA A 106 -6.74 3.72 0.98
C ALA A 106 -7.72 2.57 0.70
N ASP A 107 -8.09 1.85 1.75
CA ASP A 107 -9.00 0.71 1.68
C ASP A 107 -10.28 1.03 2.46
N ASP A 108 -11.39 1.11 1.77
CA ASP A 108 -12.69 1.44 2.36
C ASP A 108 -13.29 0.22 3.04
N ASN A 109 -13.19 0.20 4.34
CA ASN A 109 -13.79 -0.82 5.21
C ASN A 109 -15.26 -0.52 5.50
N TYR A 110 -15.94 0.10 4.53
CA TYR A 110 -17.31 0.59 4.61
C TYR A 110 -17.54 1.77 5.57
N GLY A 111 -17.77 2.94 4.98
CA GLY A 111 -18.11 4.17 5.71
C GLY A 111 -17.05 5.28 5.70
N MET A 112 -15.87 5.01 5.13
CA MET A 112 -14.81 6.00 4.97
C MET A 112 -14.98 6.85 3.68
N ASN A 113 -15.71 6.36 2.69
CA ASN A 113 -15.76 6.91 1.32
C ASN A 113 -15.95 8.43 1.24
N THR A 114 -16.97 8.97 1.92
CA THR A 114 -17.28 10.42 1.85
C THR A 114 -16.16 11.26 2.43
N SER A 115 -15.63 10.88 3.59
CA SER A 115 -14.56 11.62 4.26
C SER A 115 -13.21 11.47 3.54
N PHE A 116 -12.86 10.27 3.07
CA PHE A 116 -11.65 10.05 2.29
C PHE A 116 -11.64 10.91 1.01
N ARG A 117 -12.73 10.87 0.22
CA ARG A 117 -12.82 11.68 -1.01
C ARG A 117 -12.72 13.18 -0.74
N ARG A 118 -13.30 13.68 0.35
CA ARG A 118 -13.15 15.07 0.78
C ARG A 118 -11.69 15.40 1.10
N GLU A 119 -11.03 14.58 1.91
CA GLU A 119 -9.67 14.86 2.35
C GLU A 119 -8.65 14.73 1.21
N ILE A 120 -8.77 13.70 0.37
CA ILE A 120 -7.83 13.53 -0.73
C ILE A 120 -7.97 14.63 -1.82
N ALA A 121 -9.17 15.18 -2.01
CA ALA A 121 -9.37 16.34 -2.88
C ALA A 121 -8.72 17.61 -2.30
N ARG A 122 -8.56 17.72 -0.97
CA ARG A 122 -7.80 18.81 -0.34
C ARG A 122 -6.29 18.63 -0.55
N VAL A 123 -5.80 17.39 -0.61
CA VAL A 123 -4.38 17.11 -0.91
C VAL A 123 -4.06 17.48 -2.37
N PHE A 124 -4.93 17.12 -3.29
CA PHE A 124 -4.74 17.31 -4.74
C PHE A 124 -5.98 17.95 -5.38
N PRO A 125 -6.21 19.26 -5.19
CA PRO A 125 -7.39 19.93 -5.75
C PRO A 125 -7.40 19.93 -7.29
N ASP A 126 -6.24 19.84 -7.92
CA ASP A 126 -6.07 19.86 -9.37
C ASP A 126 -5.96 18.46 -10.00
N HIS A 127 -6.01 17.39 -9.21
CA HIS A 127 -5.91 16.00 -9.67
C HIS A 127 -7.11 15.20 -9.13
N PRO A 128 -8.16 15.00 -9.94
CA PRO A 128 -9.34 14.28 -9.49
C PRO A 128 -9.02 12.80 -9.22
N LEU A 129 -9.74 12.21 -8.28
CA LEU A 129 -9.76 10.76 -8.08
C LEU A 129 -10.57 10.13 -9.22
N VAL A 130 -9.90 9.39 -10.11
CA VAL A 130 -10.49 8.76 -11.30
C VAL A 130 -10.43 7.25 -11.21
N GLU A 131 -11.31 6.55 -11.92
CA GLU A 131 -11.24 5.09 -12.00
C GLU A 131 -9.96 4.66 -12.71
N VAL A 132 -9.23 3.70 -12.10
CA VAL A 132 -7.99 3.16 -12.65
C VAL A 132 -8.34 2.19 -13.78
N PRO A 133 -7.88 2.44 -15.02
CA PRO A 133 -8.25 1.61 -16.15
C PRO A 133 -7.75 0.18 -16.00
N LEU A 134 -8.51 -0.81 -16.45
CA LEU A 134 -8.16 -2.24 -16.36
C LEU A 134 -6.84 -2.60 -17.07
N THR A 135 -6.40 -1.74 -18.00
CA THR A 135 -5.11 -1.87 -18.68
C THR A 135 -3.92 -1.39 -17.84
N HIS A 136 -4.17 -0.75 -16.68
CA HIS A 136 -3.11 -0.26 -15.83
C HIS A 136 -2.26 -1.43 -15.26
N PRO A 137 -0.92 -1.30 -15.19
CA PRO A 137 -0.03 -2.36 -14.73
C PRO A 137 -0.38 -2.93 -13.35
N ILE A 138 -1.00 -2.15 -12.46
CA ILE A 138 -1.41 -2.59 -11.11
C ILE A 138 -2.31 -3.83 -11.13
N TYR A 139 -3.06 -4.04 -12.22
CA TYR A 139 -3.94 -5.20 -12.39
C TYR A 139 -3.27 -6.39 -13.08
N ASN A 140 -1.98 -6.28 -13.45
CA ASN A 140 -1.31 -7.36 -14.19
C ASN A 140 0.21 -7.44 -13.91
N LEU A 141 0.68 -6.93 -12.77
CA LEU A 141 2.10 -6.84 -12.48
C LEU A 141 2.71 -8.20 -12.07
N VAL A 142 2.16 -8.81 -11.02
CA VAL A 142 2.55 -10.14 -10.51
C VAL A 142 1.42 -11.14 -10.79
N TYR A 143 0.21 -10.73 -10.53
CA TYR A 143 -1.01 -11.53 -10.74
C TYR A 143 -1.97 -10.78 -11.66
N ALA A 144 -2.67 -11.54 -12.52
CA ALA A 144 -3.64 -10.97 -13.47
C ALA A 144 -5.01 -10.78 -12.81
N PHE A 145 -5.54 -9.55 -12.94
CA PHE A 145 -6.90 -9.17 -12.52
C PHE A 145 -7.65 -8.54 -13.71
N PRO A 146 -8.05 -9.34 -14.70
CA PRO A 146 -8.65 -8.82 -15.94
C PRO A 146 -10.02 -8.17 -15.73
N LYS A 147 -10.65 -8.40 -14.58
CA LYS A 147 -11.92 -7.78 -14.17
C LYS A 147 -11.73 -6.64 -13.16
N GLY A 148 -10.49 -6.26 -12.85
CA GLY A 148 -10.17 -5.26 -11.83
C GLY A 148 -10.08 -5.85 -10.43
N ILE A 149 -10.21 -4.99 -9.43
CA ILE A 149 -10.08 -5.34 -8.02
C ILE A 149 -11.12 -6.39 -7.58
N PRO A 150 -10.74 -7.41 -6.78
CA PRO A 150 -11.70 -8.37 -6.25
C PRO A 150 -12.63 -7.71 -5.23
N LYS A 151 -13.86 -8.18 -5.15
CA LYS A 151 -14.81 -7.84 -4.09
C LYS A 151 -14.74 -8.91 -3.01
N ILE A 152 -14.43 -8.52 -1.79
CA ILE A 152 -14.30 -9.44 -0.64
C ILE A 152 -15.61 -9.48 0.13
N HIS A 153 -16.12 -8.33 0.56
CA HIS A 153 -17.39 -8.25 1.25
C HIS A 153 -18.45 -7.48 0.46
N GLU A 154 -19.70 -7.79 0.74
CA GLU A 154 -20.86 -7.16 0.12
C GLU A 154 -21.54 -6.21 1.12
N HIS A 155 -21.69 -4.94 0.75
CA HIS A 155 -22.34 -3.93 1.59
C HIS A 155 -23.56 -3.32 0.90
N ASP A 156 -23.35 -2.54 -0.16
CA ASP A 156 -24.38 -1.73 -0.82
C ASP A 156 -24.86 -2.31 -2.15
N GLY A 157 -24.46 -3.52 -2.50
CA GLY A 157 -24.74 -4.09 -3.83
C GLY A 157 -23.98 -3.40 -4.96
N LEU A 158 -22.99 -2.57 -4.65
CA LEU A 158 -22.15 -1.87 -5.63
C LEU A 158 -20.93 -2.71 -6.00
N PRO A 159 -20.45 -2.62 -7.25
CA PRO A 159 -19.24 -3.32 -7.65
C PRO A 159 -18.00 -2.76 -6.94
N ALA A 160 -17.01 -3.62 -6.70
CA ALA A 160 -15.69 -3.17 -6.29
C ALA A 160 -15.02 -2.39 -7.42
N GLN A 161 -14.44 -1.24 -7.12
CA GLN A 161 -13.78 -0.36 -8.08
C GLN A 161 -12.47 0.17 -7.51
N GLY A 162 -11.43 0.20 -8.34
CA GLY A 162 -10.18 0.87 -8.03
C GLY A 162 -10.20 2.29 -8.55
N PHE A 163 -10.06 3.28 -7.66
CA PHE A 163 -9.86 4.68 -8.03
C PHE A 163 -8.43 5.10 -7.76
N GLY A 164 -7.95 6.14 -8.44
CA GLY A 164 -6.60 6.62 -8.21
C GLY A 164 -6.38 8.08 -8.53
N ILE A 165 -5.29 8.62 -8.00
CA ILE A 165 -4.74 9.92 -8.41
C ILE A 165 -3.42 9.67 -9.12
N PHE A 166 -3.24 10.31 -10.25
CA PHE A 166 -2.05 10.23 -11.09
C PHE A 166 -1.27 11.55 -11.05
N LEU A 167 0.06 11.44 -10.90
CA LEU A 167 1.00 12.54 -11.13
C LEU A 167 1.83 12.20 -12.38
N GLY A 168 1.48 12.81 -13.52
CA GLY A 168 1.91 12.32 -14.81
C GLY A 168 1.36 10.92 -15.06
N ASP A 169 2.23 9.96 -15.40
CA ASP A 169 1.86 8.58 -15.64
C ASP A 169 1.92 7.71 -14.36
N ARG A 170 2.38 8.26 -13.24
CA ARG A 170 2.53 7.52 -11.99
C ARG A 170 1.25 7.58 -11.15
N LEU A 171 0.65 6.44 -10.88
CA LEU A 171 -0.40 6.28 -9.87
C LEU A 171 0.22 6.45 -8.47
N VAL A 172 -0.22 7.45 -7.73
CA VAL A 172 0.32 7.80 -6.41
C VAL A 172 -0.65 7.50 -5.27
N VAL A 173 -1.94 7.50 -5.55
CA VAL A 173 -3.00 7.09 -4.63
C VAL A 173 -3.81 5.99 -5.30
N TYR A 174 -4.06 4.91 -4.60
CA TYR A 174 -5.02 3.88 -4.98
C TYR A 174 -6.09 3.77 -3.90
N TYR A 175 -7.35 3.79 -4.28
CA TYR A 175 -8.49 3.66 -3.40
C TYR A 175 -9.31 2.44 -3.80
N SER A 176 -9.33 1.43 -2.94
CA SER A 176 -10.10 0.19 -3.11
C SER A 176 -11.52 0.36 -2.60
N TYR A 177 -12.37 0.97 -3.44
CA TYR A 177 -13.76 1.24 -3.10
C TYR A 177 -14.61 -0.01 -3.17
N GLN A 178 -15.42 -0.28 -2.13
CA GLN A 178 -16.35 -1.42 -2.05
C GLN A 178 -15.66 -2.80 -2.21
N SER A 179 -14.40 -2.91 -1.80
CA SER A 179 -13.60 -4.14 -1.96
C SER A 179 -13.32 -4.85 -0.65
N ASP A 180 -12.94 -4.13 0.40
CA ASP A 180 -12.53 -4.63 1.72
C ASP A 180 -11.30 -5.55 1.62
N LEU A 181 -10.26 -5.11 0.92
CA LEU A 181 -9.04 -5.89 0.78
C LEU A 181 -8.40 -6.22 2.13
N GLY A 182 -8.45 -5.26 3.07
CA GLY A 182 -7.88 -5.40 4.41
C GLY A 182 -8.50 -6.54 5.19
N ASP A 183 -9.81 -6.70 5.10
CA ASP A 183 -10.54 -7.82 5.71
C ASP A 183 -10.10 -9.14 5.09
N GLY A 184 -10.01 -9.17 3.76
CA GLY A 184 -9.53 -10.34 3.03
C GLY A 184 -8.06 -10.71 3.29
N TRP A 185 -7.27 -9.84 3.92
CA TRP A 185 -5.91 -10.15 4.35
C TRP A 185 -5.83 -10.66 5.79
N GLU A 186 -6.90 -10.54 6.59
CA GLU A 186 -6.91 -11.00 7.96
C GLU A 186 -6.79 -12.53 8.08
N ASP A 187 -6.59 -13.01 9.29
CA ASP A 187 -6.54 -14.45 9.55
C ASP A 187 -7.86 -15.10 9.11
N PRO A 188 -7.83 -16.28 8.46
CA PRO A 188 -9.02 -16.88 7.82
C PRO A 188 -10.22 -17.12 8.73
N ASP A 189 -10.00 -17.18 10.05
CA ASP A 189 -11.07 -17.42 11.04
C ASP A 189 -11.75 -16.13 11.53
N VAL A 190 -11.23 -14.94 11.17
CA VAL A 190 -11.80 -13.64 11.55
C VAL A 190 -13.10 -13.39 10.79
N HIS A 191 -13.04 -13.32 9.47
CA HIS A 191 -14.20 -13.06 8.62
C HIS A 191 -14.81 -14.34 8.06
N LYS A 192 -14.05 -15.44 8.07
CA LYS A 192 -14.45 -16.76 7.52
C LYS A 192 -14.72 -16.70 6.03
N ASP A 193 -13.98 -15.87 5.34
CA ASP A 193 -14.07 -15.76 3.90
C ASP A 193 -13.76 -17.08 3.19
N PRO A 194 -14.39 -17.33 2.05
CA PRO A 194 -13.98 -18.41 1.17
C PRO A 194 -12.48 -18.31 0.85
N PRO A 195 -11.74 -19.43 0.87
CA PRO A 195 -10.29 -19.42 0.63
C PRO A 195 -9.89 -18.73 -0.68
N GLU A 196 -10.72 -18.78 -1.70
CA GLU A 196 -10.50 -18.11 -2.99
C GLU A 196 -10.59 -16.59 -2.89
N LEU A 197 -11.42 -16.03 -2.03
CA LEU A 197 -11.51 -14.58 -1.79
C LEU A 197 -10.31 -14.08 -0.97
N HIS A 198 -9.95 -14.79 0.09
CA HIS A 198 -8.73 -14.51 0.86
C HIS A 198 -7.48 -14.53 -0.03
N GLU A 199 -7.36 -15.55 -0.90
CA GLU A 199 -6.25 -15.64 -1.84
C GLU A 199 -6.28 -14.51 -2.87
N ALA A 200 -7.45 -14.13 -3.39
CA ALA A 200 -7.58 -13.02 -4.34
C ALA A 200 -7.19 -11.68 -3.68
N ALA A 201 -7.59 -11.46 -2.44
CA ALA A 201 -7.20 -10.28 -1.67
C ALA A 201 -5.67 -10.19 -1.51
N LEU A 202 -5.01 -11.27 -1.06
CA LEU A 202 -3.56 -11.32 -0.91
C LEU A 202 -2.83 -11.09 -2.24
N ARG A 203 -3.28 -11.68 -3.34
CA ARG A 203 -2.71 -11.44 -4.68
C ARG A 203 -2.81 -9.99 -5.10
N MET A 204 -3.95 -9.34 -4.84
CA MET A 204 -4.11 -7.91 -5.15
C MET A 204 -3.20 -7.05 -4.29
N GLY A 205 -3.06 -7.36 -3.00
CA GLY A 205 -2.12 -6.68 -2.11
C GLY A 205 -0.67 -6.81 -2.58
N VAL A 206 -0.26 -7.99 -3.07
CA VAL A 206 1.06 -8.21 -3.68
C VAL A 206 1.27 -7.32 -4.91
N ASN A 207 0.26 -7.20 -5.78
CA ASN A 207 0.35 -6.29 -6.93
C ASN A 207 0.50 -4.83 -6.49
N LEU A 208 -0.32 -4.37 -5.55
CA LEU A 208 -0.32 -3.00 -5.02
C LEU A 208 1.04 -2.62 -4.45
N PHE A 209 1.56 -3.45 -3.55
CA PHE A 209 2.86 -3.19 -2.92
C PHE A 209 4.00 -3.23 -3.94
N THR A 210 4.02 -4.25 -4.80
CA THR A 210 5.06 -4.38 -5.84
C THR A 210 5.04 -3.19 -6.78
N TYR A 211 3.85 -2.74 -7.21
CA TYR A 211 3.71 -1.52 -8.01
C TYR A 211 4.32 -0.32 -7.30
N ALA A 212 3.93 -0.08 -6.05
CA ALA A 212 4.41 1.05 -5.26
C ALA A 212 5.93 1.14 -5.22
N VAL A 213 6.62 0.02 -4.95
CA VAL A 213 8.09 0.01 -4.79
C VAL A 213 8.87 -0.06 -6.11
N THR A 214 8.22 -0.42 -7.23
CA THR A 214 8.86 -0.48 -8.56
C THR A 214 8.56 0.75 -9.41
N ALA A 215 7.45 1.45 -9.18
CA ALA A 215 7.05 2.67 -9.90
C ALA A 215 7.64 3.96 -9.31
N MET A 216 8.53 3.85 -8.33
CA MET A 216 9.20 4.98 -7.64
C MET A 216 10.23 5.75 -8.50
N ARG A 217 10.29 5.49 -9.81
CA ARG A 217 11.27 6.11 -10.72
C ARG A 217 10.67 7.23 -11.53
#